data_ed90c50ba49e16833a22d50730282b7b
#
_entry.id   ed90c50ba49e16833a22d50730282b7b
#
_cell.length_a   1.000
_cell.length_b   1.000
_cell.length_c   1.000
_cell.angle_alpha   90.00
_cell.angle_beta   90.00
_cell.angle_gamma   90.00
#
_symmetry.space_group_name_H-M   'P 1'
#
loop_
_entity.id
_entity.type
_entity.pdbx_description
1 polymer ?
#
loop_
_entity_poly.entity_id
_entity_poly.type
_entity_poly.pdbx_seq_one_letter_code
_entity_poly.pdbx_strand_id
1 'polypeptide(L)'
;QRVFDQAGLFEDQEKKELEELIARERENIGMDLAVVTAFRQEGSSAREYADDFYDGMGLGEGREDSGALYLIYMDGPGEIHGDYYISNFGEMTRLLTDERIRQLGEKAVSRLSVQDYAGSARLVLEEIERYAEAGIVSGQHNYDEETGRVSPHRGIRWYEALAAVGVAGAAAAGA
;
A
#
# COMPACT_ATOMS: atom_id res chain seq x y z
N GLN A 1 7.96 2.55 16.19
CA GLN A 1 8.43 2.07 14.89
C GLN A 1 7.24 1.73 14.01
N ARG A 2 7.26 2.22 12.76
CA ARG A 2 6.21 1.97 11.74
C ARG A 2 6.78 1.60 10.37
N VAL A 3 8.11 1.63 10.23
CA VAL A 3 8.82 1.10 9.07
C VAL A 3 9.48 -0.22 9.43
N PHE A 4 9.03 -1.31 8.82
CA PHE A 4 9.46 -2.69 9.07
C PHE A 4 10.12 -3.25 7.81
N ASP A 5 11.38 -2.93 7.62
CA ASP A 5 12.15 -3.30 6.42
C ASP A 5 12.79 -4.70 6.57
N GLN A 6 11.98 -5.75 6.46
CA GLN A 6 12.45 -7.14 6.60
C GLN A 6 13.15 -7.66 5.33
N ALA A 7 12.83 -7.10 4.18
CA ALA A 7 13.50 -7.46 2.92
C ALA A 7 14.78 -6.65 2.66
N GLY A 8 15.08 -5.64 3.51
CA GLY A 8 16.28 -4.81 3.38
C GLY A 8 16.30 -3.96 2.11
N LEU A 9 15.15 -3.39 1.75
CA LEU A 9 14.99 -2.58 0.53
C LEU A 9 15.31 -1.11 0.73
N PHE A 10 15.39 -0.64 1.98
CA PHE A 10 15.59 0.76 2.31
C PHE A 10 16.97 1.00 2.91
N GLU A 11 17.59 2.09 2.52
CA GLU A 11 18.77 2.62 3.21
C GLU A 11 18.40 3.17 4.60
N ASP A 12 19.37 3.26 5.51
CA ASP A 12 19.12 3.75 6.87
C ASP A 12 18.56 5.17 6.90
N GLN A 13 19.00 6.01 5.98
CA GLN A 13 18.49 7.38 5.84
C GLN A 13 17.03 7.37 5.35
N GLU A 14 16.68 6.52 4.40
CA GLU A 14 15.33 6.38 3.88
C GLU A 14 14.36 5.86 4.96
N LYS A 15 14.78 4.88 5.75
CA LYS A 15 13.99 4.40 6.91
C LYS A 15 13.68 5.53 7.88
N LYS A 16 14.69 6.35 8.20
CA LYS A 16 14.51 7.48 9.10
C LYS A 16 13.53 8.51 8.54
N GLU A 17 13.68 8.87 7.28
CA GLU A 17 12.79 9.83 6.62
C GLU A 17 11.35 9.32 6.54
N LEU A 18 11.15 8.03 6.26
CA LEU A 18 9.82 7.40 6.25
C LEU A 18 9.19 7.36 7.66
N GLU A 19 9.98 7.08 8.71
CA GLU A 19 9.47 7.13 10.10
C GLU A 19 9.05 8.56 10.50
N GLU A 20 9.83 9.57 10.12
CA GLU A 20 9.51 10.98 10.37
C GLU A 20 8.24 11.41 9.60
N LEU A 21 8.11 10.97 8.36
CA LEU A 21 6.93 11.21 7.53
C LEU A 21 5.69 10.57 8.16
N ILE A 22 5.76 9.28 8.51
CA ILE A 22 4.65 8.55 9.13
C ILE A 22 4.23 9.21 10.44
N ALA A 23 5.20 9.60 11.29
CA ALA A 23 4.89 10.24 12.57
C ALA A 23 4.07 11.53 12.37
N ARG A 24 4.47 12.36 11.41
CA ARG A 24 3.77 13.61 11.07
C ARG A 24 2.36 13.34 10.52
N GLU A 25 2.25 12.41 9.57
CA GLU A 25 0.97 12.13 8.93
C GLU A 25 -0.04 11.49 9.89
N ARG A 26 0.42 10.61 10.79
CA ARG A 26 -0.43 10.05 11.85
C ARG A 26 -1.02 11.12 12.75
N GLU A 27 -0.24 12.14 13.12
CA GLU A 27 -0.77 13.29 13.88
C GLU A 27 -1.82 14.08 13.09
N ASN A 28 -1.62 14.24 11.78
CA ASN A 28 -2.52 15.00 10.92
C ASN A 28 -3.85 14.27 10.65
N ILE A 29 -3.79 12.96 10.41
CA ILE A 29 -4.98 12.18 10.01
C ILE A 29 -5.66 11.46 11.18
N GLY A 30 -4.97 11.29 12.33
CA GLY A 30 -5.52 10.62 13.50
C GLY A 30 -5.71 9.11 13.34
N MET A 31 -5.04 8.49 12.38
CA MET A 31 -5.08 7.06 12.10
C MET A 31 -3.66 6.51 11.94
N ASP A 32 -3.47 5.20 12.17
CA ASP A 32 -2.15 4.58 12.08
C ASP A 32 -1.72 4.36 10.63
N LEU A 33 -0.41 4.48 10.39
CA LEU A 33 0.21 4.19 9.10
C LEU A 33 1.46 3.34 9.32
N ALA A 34 1.65 2.34 8.47
CA ALA A 34 2.85 1.50 8.49
C ALA A 34 3.33 1.15 7.08
N VAL A 35 4.63 0.94 6.95
CA VAL A 35 5.28 0.43 5.74
C VAL A 35 6.02 -0.84 6.10
N VAL A 36 5.80 -1.89 5.33
CA VAL A 36 6.44 -3.20 5.51
C VAL A 36 7.09 -3.63 4.21
N THR A 37 8.32 -4.10 4.27
CA THR A 37 8.93 -4.87 3.20
C THR A 37 9.20 -6.28 3.68
N ALA A 38 8.88 -7.30 2.90
CA ALA A 38 9.09 -8.68 3.28
C ALA A 38 9.35 -9.55 2.04
N PHE A 39 9.93 -10.74 2.28
CA PHE A 39 10.01 -11.76 1.25
C PHE A 39 8.78 -12.67 1.31
N ARG A 40 8.36 -13.14 0.12
CA ARG A 40 7.23 -14.06 -0.03
C ARG A 40 7.41 -15.29 0.84
N GLN A 41 6.36 -15.59 1.60
CA GLN A 41 6.26 -16.82 2.38
C GLN A 41 5.43 -17.85 1.59
N GLU A 42 5.86 -19.10 1.65
CA GLU A 42 5.15 -20.20 0.98
C GLU A 42 3.73 -20.32 1.53
N GLY A 43 2.76 -20.35 0.63
CA GLY A 43 1.34 -20.48 0.98
C GLY A 43 0.65 -19.20 1.46
N SER A 44 1.37 -18.05 1.51
CA SER A 44 0.78 -16.77 1.92
C SER A 44 0.73 -15.78 0.76
N SER A 45 -0.43 -15.20 0.52
CA SER A 45 -0.59 -14.08 -0.38
C SER A 45 -0.11 -12.77 0.26
N ALA A 46 0.16 -11.74 -0.57
CA ALA A 46 0.52 -10.42 -0.05
C ALA A 46 -0.56 -9.85 0.88
N ARG A 47 -1.83 -10.12 0.60
CA ARG A 47 -2.95 -9.72 1.44
C ARG A 47 -2.91 -10.39 2.81
N GLU A 48 -2.88 -11.73 2.83
CA GLU A 48 -2.86 -12.49 4.09
C GLU A 48 -1.68 -12.08 4.96
N TYR A 49 -0.50 -11.93 4.34
CA TYR A 49 0.68 -11.46 5.05
C TYR A 49 0.49 -10.06 5.65
N ALA A 50 -0.05 -9.11 4.89
CA ALA A 50 -0.26 -7.74 5.34
C ALA A 50 -1.30 -7.65 6.47
N ASP A 51 -2.42 -8.38 6.33
CA ASP A 51 -3.50 -8.41 7.32
C ASP A 51 -3.01 -9.07 8.62
N ASP A 52 -2.35 -10.23 8.55
CA ASP A 52 -1.76 -10.93 9.70
C ASP A 52 -0.67 -10.09 10.39
N PHE A 53 0.14 -9.37 9.61
CA PHE A 53 1.16 -8.47 10.15
C PHE A 53 0.55 -7.30 10.91
N TYR A 54 -0.51 -6.70 10.36
CA TYR A 54 -1.21 -5.59 10.99
C TYR A 54 -1.77 -6.00 12.35
N ASP A 55 -2.48 -7.10 12.40
CA ASP A 55 -3.07 -7.65 13.62
C ASP A 55 -2.00 -8.12 14.61
N GLY A 56 -1.00 -8.85 14.14
CA GLY A 56 0.07 -9.41 14.99
C GLY A 56 0.96 -8.35 15.63
N MET A 57 1.14 -7.21 14.98
CA MET A 57 1.90 -6.08 15.52
C MET A 57 1.05 -5.12 16.36
N GLY A 58 -0.26 -5.35 16.43
CA GLY A 58 -1.18 -4.46 17.14
C GLY A 58 -1.16 -3.04 16.57
N LEU A 59 -1.18 -2.95 15.25
CA LEU A 59 -1.26 -1.67 14.56
C LEU A 59 -2.69 -1.13 14.60
N GLY A 60 -2.84 0.16 14.33
CA GLY A 60 -4.12 0.84 14.35
C GLY A 60 -4.30 1.79 15.52
N GLU A 61 -5.18 2.77 15.34
CA GLU A 61 -5.54 3.75 16.37
C GLU A 61 -7.04 3.79 16.64
N GLY A 62 -7.39 4.12 17.89
CA GLY A 62 -8.77 4.27 18.31
C GLY A 62 -9.49 2.94 18.55
N ARG A 63 -10.84 3.01 18.55
CA ARG A 63 -11.69 1.85 18.88
C ARG A 63 -11.81 0.82 17.76
N GLU A 64 -11.57 1.24 16.53
CA GLU A 64 -11.73 0.44 15.31
C GLU A 64 -10.38 0.03 14.75
N ASP A 65 -9.28 0.19 15.52
CA ASP A 65 -7.90 -0.08 15.10
C ASP A 65 -7.62 0.52 13.70
N SER A 66 -8.00 1.82 13.56
CA SER A 66 -8.04 2.52 12.28
C SER A 66 -6.63 2.79 11.75
N GLY A 67 -6.39 2.44 10.49
CA GLY A 67 -5.11 2.69 9.85
C GLY A 67 -4.92 1.99 8.51
N ALA A 68 -3.74 2.17 7.94
CA ALA A 68 -3.31 1.51 6.72
C ALA A 68 -1.89 0.96 6.81
N LEU A 69 -1.65 -0.14 6.12
CA LEU A 69 -0.34 -0.74 5.95
C LEU A 69 -0.04 -0.87 4.46
N TYR A 70 1.10 -0.33 4.03
CA TYR A 70 1.64 -0.55 2.70
C TYR A 70 2.72 -1.63 2.73
N LEU A 71 2.48 -2.74 2.05
CA LEU A 71 3.39 -3.87 1.92
C LEU A 71 4.05 -3.88 0.54
N ILE A 72 5.39 -4.03 0.52
CA ILE A 72 6.18 -4.43 -0.64
C ILE A 72 6.63 -5.88 -0.40
N TYR A 73 6.13 -6.83 -1.19
CA TYR A 73 6.26 -8.26 -0.98
C TYR A 73 7.07 -8.90 -2.09
N MET A 74 8.39 -9.04 -1.87
CA MET A 74 9.35 -9.49 -2.87
C MET A 74 9.29 -11.00 -3.06
N ASP A 75 9.50 -11.49 -4.27
CA ASP A 75 9.49 -12.93 -4.59
C ASP A 75 10.64 -13.68 -3.90
N GLY A 76 11.76 -13.01 -3.61
CA GLY A 76 12.89 -13.58 -2.88
C GLY A 76 14.08 -12.63 -2.79
N PRO A 77 15.14 -13.02 -2.04
CA PRO A 77 16.37 -12.25 -1.94
C PRO A 77 17.05 -12.09 -3.30
N GLY A 78 17.34 -10.85 -3.70
CA GLY A 78 17.97 -10.53 -4.99
C GLY A 78 17.01 -10.49 -6.18
N GLU A 79 15.74 -10.85 -5.98
CA GLU A 79 14.70 -10.68 -7.00
C GLU A 79 14.27 -9.22 -7.09
N ILE A 80 13.88 -8.80 -8.30
CA ILE A 80 13.33 -7.46 -8.57
C ILE A 80 11.82 -7.50 -8.76
N HIS A 81 11.22 -8.67 -8.71
CA HIS A 81 9.79 -8.92 -8.86
C HIS A 81 9.14 -9.15 -7.50
N GLY A 82 7.85 -8.90 -7.44
CA GLY A 82 7.06 -9.10 -6.24
C GLY A 82 5.64 -8.59 -6.40
N ASP A 83 4.93 -8.53 -5.30
CA ASP A 83 3.60 -7.96 -5.18
C ASP A 83 3.66 -6.75 -4.24
N TYR A 84 2.67 -5.89 -4.30
CA TYR A 84 2.38 -4.93 -3.25
C TYR A 84 0.95 -5.13 -2.75
N TYR A 85 0.71 -4.65 -1.54
CA TYR A 85 -0.65 -4.63 -0.99
C TYR A 85 -0.84 -3.41 -0.09
N ILE A 86 -2.06 -2.88 -0.06
CA ILE A 86 -2.47 -1.81 0.84
C ILE A 86 -3.63 -2.35 1.66
N SER A 87 -3.36 -2.72 2.92
CA SER A 87 -4.39 -3.04 3.90
C SER A 87 -4.92 -1.76 4.52
N ASN A 88 -6.22 -1.71 4.78
CA ASN A 88 -6.87 -0.59 5.45
C ASN A 88 -7.95 -1.10 6.40
N PHE A 89 -7.99 -0.53 7.60
CA PHE A 89 -8.84 -0.97 8.70
C PHE A 89 -9.59 0.22 9.34
N GLY A 90 -10.70 -0.09 9.99
CA GLY A 90 -11.49 0.88 10.70
C GLY A 90 -11.95 2.05 9.82
N GLU A 91 -11.82 3.27 10.31
CA GLU A 91 -12.22 4.48 9.59
C GLU A 91 -11.41 4.73 8.30
N MET A 92 -10.20 4.16 8.20
CA MET A 92 -9.38 4.23 7.00
C MET A 92 -10.09 3.59 5.78
N THR A 93 -10.96 2.58 5.99
CA THR A 93 -11.73 1.96 4.91
C THR A 93 -12.71 2.93 4.25
N ARG A 94 -13.20 3.91 5.00
CA ARG A 94 -14.08 4.97 4.46
C ARG A 94 -13.28 6.02 3.69
N LEU A 95 -12.03 6.23 4.09
CA LEU A 95 -11.13 7.15 3.41
C LEU A 95 -10.55 6.55 2.14
N LEU A 96 -10.02 5.34 2.22
CA LEU A 96 -9.40 4.61 1.11
C LEU A 96 -10.43 3.72 0.42
N THR A 97 -11.24 4.34 -0.44
CA THR A 97 -12.18 3.62 -1.32
C THR A 97 -11.42 2.76 -2.34
N ASP A 98 -12.09 1.78 -2.97
CA ASP A 98 -11.49 0.93 -4.01
C ASP A 98 -10.83 1.75 -5.12
N GLU A 99 -11.47 2.84 -5.53
CA GLU A 99 -10.93 3.73 -6.56
C GLU A 99 -9.66 4.44 -6.09
N ARG A 100 -9.62 4.92 -4.85
CA ARG A 100 -8.41 5.54 -4.27
C ARG A 100 -7.28 4.53 -4.12
N ILE A 101 -7.58 3.31 -3.66
CA ILE A 101 -6.58 2.23 -3.56
C ILE A 101 -6.03 1.87 -4.95
N ARG A 102 -6.89 1.78 -5.97
CA ARG A 102 -6.45 1.56 -7.34
C ARG A 102 -5.51 2.67 -7.82
N GLN A 103 -5.86 3.94 -7.57
CA GLN A 103 -5.00 5.09 -7.93
C GLN A 103 -3.68 5.08 -7.17
N LEU A 104 -3.68 4.76 -5.88
CA LEU A 104 -2.46 4.57 -5.09
C LEU A 104 -1.57 3.49 -5.70
N GLY A 105 -2.16 2.36 -6.06
CA GLY A 105 -1.45 1.24 -6.67
C GLY A 105 -0.80 1.61 -8.00
N GLU A 106 -1.51 2.30 -8.89
CA GLU A 106 -0.96 2.77 -10.16
C GLU A 106 0.24 3.71 -9.96
N LYS A 107 0.16 4.60 -8.98
CA LYS A 107 1.26 5.50 -8.62
C LYS A 107 2.43 4.74 -7.99
N ALA A 108 2.15 3.80 -7.08
CA ALA A 108 3.16 2.95 -6.46
C ALA A 108 3.95 2.14 -7.50
N VAL A 109 3.25 1.50 -8.45
CA VAL A 109 3.86 0.71 -9.54
C VAL A 109 4.86 1.53 -10.36
N SER A 110 4.60 2.80 -10.61
CA SER A 110 5.52 3.66 -11.35
C SER A 110 6.89 3.79 -10.69
N ARG A 111 6.96 3.71 -9.36
CA ARG A 111 8.21 3.74 -8.58
C ARG A 111 8.81 2.35 -8.41
N LEU A 112 7.97 1.35 -8.10
CA LEU A 112 8.39 -0.04 -7.96
C LEU A 112 9.06 -0.57 -9.23
N SER A 113 8.56 -0.18 -10.41
CA SER A 113 9.09 -0.61 -11.71
C SER A 113 10.53 -0.15 -11.99
N VAL A 114 10.97 0.90 -11.32
CA VAL A 114 12.36 1.41 -11.39
C VAL A 114 13.14 1.13 -10.11
N GLN A 115 12.63 0.22 -9.25
CA GLN A 115 13.22 -0.19 -7.97
C GLN A 115 13.40 0.97 -6.97
N ASP A 116 12.62 2.04 -7.11
CA ASP A 116 12.54 3.14 -6.15
C ASP A 116 11.54 2.78 -5.04
N TYR A 117 11.94 1.84 -4.17
CA TYR A 117 11.08 1.27 -3.13
C TYR A 117 10.70 2.31 -2.07
N ALA A 118 11.67 3.09 -1.60
CA ALA A 118 11.44 4.16 -0.63
C ALA A 118 10.59 5.29 -1.22
N GLY A 119 10.84 5.66 -2.48
CA GLY A 119 10.01 6.62 -3.21
C GLY A 119 8.59 6.14 -3.42
N SER A 120 8.38 4.83 -3.61
CA SER A 120 7.04 4.23 -3.67
C SER A 120 6.31 4.36 -2.33
N ALA A 121 6.98 4.00 -1.23
CA ALA A 121 6.40 4.11 0.11
C ALA A 121 6.05 5.56 0.47
N ARG A 122 6.97 6.50 0.23
CA ARG A 122 6.74 7.93 0.43
C ARG A 122 5.52 8.43 -0.34
N LEU A 123 5.43 8.08 -1.62
CA LEU A 123 4.34 8.50 -2.49
C LEU A 123 2.98 7.98 -1.99
N VAL A 124 2.92 6.72 -1.56
CA VAL A 124 1.68 6.13 -1.00
C VAL A 124 1.25 6.87 0.26
N LEU A 125 2.18 7.16 1.18
CA LEU A 125 1.90 7.89 2.42
C LEU A 125 1.39 9.30 2.13
N GLU A 126 2.09 10.09 1.33
CA GLU A 126 1.71 11.46 0.97
C GLU A 126 0.35 11.52 0.25
N GLU A 127 0.02 10.52 -0.56
CA GLU A 127 -1.29 10.45 -1.21
C GLU A 127 -2.42 10.11 -0.22
N ILE A 128 -2.15 9.27 0.80
CA ILE A 128 -3.12 8.98 1.87
C ILE A 128 -3.41 10.27 2.65
N GLU A 129 -2.38 11.05 3.03
CA GLU A 129 -2.56 12.35 3.68
C GLU A 129 -3.41 13.28 2.82
N ARG A 130 -3.12 13.36 1.52
CA ARG A 130 -3.89 14.19 0.58
C ARG A 130 -5.36 13.76 0.47
N TYR A 131 -5.64 12.45 0.51
CA TYR A 131 -7.02 11.98 0.56
C TYR A 131 -7.70 12.31 1.88
N ALA A 132 -6.97 12.31 3.00
CA ALA A 132 -7.50 12.71 4.28
C ALA A 132 -7.88 14.21 4.30
N GLU A 133 -7.02 15.06 3.73
CA GLU A 133 -7.30 16.50 3.56
C GLU A 133 -8.53 16.76 2.66
N ALA A 134 -8.67 15.98 1.59
CA ALA A 134 -9.83 16.06 0.69
C ALA A 134 -11.12 15.52 1.33
N GLY A 135 -11.00 14.73 2.40
CA GLY A 135 -12.10 14.16 3.15
C GLY A 135 -12.74 12.93 2.51
N ILE A 136 -13.74 12.38 3.20
CA ILE A 136 -14.52 11.23 2.75
C ILE A 136 -15.49 11.70 1.65
N VAL A 137 -15.41 11.05 0.49
CA VAL A 137 -16.27 11.37 -0.64
C VAL A 137 -17.69 10.88 -0.36
N SER A 138 -18.65 11.81 -0.34
CA SER A 138 -20.07 11.48 -0.13
C SER A 138 -20.58 10.57 -1.25
N GLY A 139 -21.14 9.39 -0.89
CA GLY A 139 -21.75 8.44 -1.81
C GLY A 139 -20.85 7.35 -2.36
N GLN A 140 -19.59 7.29 -1.94
CA GLN A 140 -18.71 6.15 -2.23
C GLN A 140 -18.61 5.26 -0.96
N HIS A 141 -19.51 4.29 -0.86
CA HIS A 141 -19.48 3.27 0.19
C HIS A 141 -18.96 1.97 -0.41
N ASN A 142 -17.72 1.60 -0.10
CA ASN A 142 -17.21 0.26 -0.34
C ASN A 142 -17.55 -0.71 0.79
N TYR A 143 -18.39 -0.25 1.69
CA TYR A 143 -18.89 -1.02 2.81
C TYR A 143 -20.26 -1.60 2.42
N ASP A 144 -20.31 -2.90 2.25
CA ASP A 144 -21.57 -3.62 2.15
C ASP A 144 -22.21 -3.66 3.55
N GLU A 145 -23.15 -2.76 3.79
CA GLU A 145 -23.85 -2.65 5.07
C GLU A 145 -24.64 -3.93 5.43
N GLU A 146 -25.00 -4.79 4.45
CA GLU A 146 -25.71 -6.04 4.68
C GLU A 146 -24.79 -7.20 5.09
N THR A 147 -23.54 -7.21 4.66
CA THR A 147 -22.66 -8.36 4.89
C THR A 147 -21.42 -8.04 5.73
N GLY A 148 -21.13 -6.78 6.01
CA GLY A 148 -19.92 -6.35 6.74
C GLY A 148 -18.63 -6.68 6.02
N ARG A 149 -18.69 -7.05 4.74
CA ARG A 149 -17.53 -7.46 3.95
C ARG A 149 -16.94 -6.30 3.18
N VAL A 150 -15.70 -6.01 3.48
CA VAL A 150 -14.83 -5.21 2.60
C VAL A 150 -14.44 -6.10 1.43
N SER A 151 -14.64 -5.64 0.19
CA SER A 151 -14.24 -6.39 -1.00
C SER A 151 -12.71 -6.57 -1.02
N PRO A 152 -12.20 -7.82 -1.16
CA PRO A 152 -10.78 -8.06 -1.12
C PRO A 152 -10.09 -7.50 -2.37
N HIS A 153 -9.13 -6.59 -2.18
CA HIS A 153 -8.19 -6.24 -3.22
C HIS A 153 -7.23 -7.41 -3.45
N ARG A 154 -7.10 -7.83 -4.70
CA ARG A 154 -6.04 -8.74 -5.13
C ARG A 154 -4.73 -7.98 -5.11
N GLY A 155 -3.69 -8.53 -4.50
CA GLY A 155 -2.33 -8.05 -4.70
C GLY A 155 -2.04 -7.95 -6.20
N ILE A 156 -1.60 -6.78 -6.66
CA ILE A 156 -1.29 -6.56 -8.07
C ILE A 156 0.21 -6.75 -8.26
N ARG A 157 0.58 -7.62 -9.18
CA ARG A 157 1.98 -7.82 -9.55
C ARG A 157 2.38 -6.69 -10.48
N TRP A 158 3.21 -5.77 -10.02
CA TRP A 158 3.56 -4.54 -10.77
C TRP A 158 4.22 -4.81 -12.13
N TYR A 159 4.93 -5.93 -12.29
CA TYR A 159 5.52 -6.29 -13.56
C TYR A 159 4.48 -6.78 -14.58
N GLU A 160 3.33 -7.31 -14.16
CA GLU A 160 2.21 -7.66 -15.04
C GLU A 160 1.52 -6.40 -15.57
N ALA A 161 1.40 -5.35 -14.73
CA ALA A 161 0.85 -4.06 -15.16
C ALA A 161 1.72 -3.39 -16.23
N LEU A 162 3.06 -3.51 -16.13
CA LEU A 162 3.99 -2.99 -17.13
C LEU A 162 3.89 -3.72 -18.47
N ALA A 163 3.64 -5.02 -18.50
CA ALA A 163 3.46 -5.79 -19.72
C ALA A 163 2.23 -5.32 -20.51
N ALA A 164 1.16 -4.93 -19.81
CA ALA A 164 -0.06 -4.40 -20.44
C ALA A 164 0.17 -3.04 -21.11
N VAL A 165 1.00 -2.18 -20.51
CA VAL A 165 1.35 -0.86 -21.09
C VAL A 165 2.28 -1.01 -22.30
N GLY A 166 3.21 -1.98 -22.27
CA GLY A 166 4.15 -2.24 -23.37
C GLY A 166 3.46 -2.70 -24.66
N VAL A 167 2.40 -3.48 -24.55
CA VAL A 167 1.63 -3.97 -25.69
C VAL A 167 0.80 -2.85 -26.35
N ALA A 168 0.27 -1.92 -25.57
CA ALA A 168 -0.46 -0.76 -26.10
C ALA A 168 0.44 0.22 -26.86
N GLY A 169 1.71 0.38 -26.43
CA GLY A 169 2.70 1.23 -27.09
C GLY A 169 3.20 0.71 -28.43
N ALA A 170 3.25 -0.62 -28.61
CA ALA A 170 3.70 -1.25 -29.87
C ALA A 170 2.65 -1.17 -30.99
N ALA A 171 1.36 -1.03 -30.66
CA ALA A 171 0.29 -0.93 -31.64
C ALA A 171 0.15 0.49 -32.25
N ALA A 172 0.72 1.52 -31.63
CA ALA A 172 0.63 2.91 -32.08
C ALA A 172 1.78 3.33 -33.03
N ALA A 173 2.82 2.51 -33.21
CA ALA A 173 3.98 2.80 -34.07
C ALA A 173 3.90 2.16 -35.48
N GLY A 174 2.79 1.54 -35.84
CA GLY A 174 2.59 0.81 -37.09
C GLY A 174 1.46 1.34 -37.99
N ALA A 175 1.27 2.69 -38.05
CA ALA A 175 0.37 3.32 -39.00
C ALA A 175 1.08 4.47 -39.72
#